data_117c19f39f832871da100c71ed8d891a
#
_entry.id   117c19f39f832871da100c71ed8d891a
#
_cell.length_a   1.000
_cell.length_b   1.000
_cell.length_c   1.000
_cell.angle_alpha   90.00
_cell.angle_beta   90.00
_cell.angle_gamma   90.00
#
_symmetry.space_group_name_H-M   'P 1'
#
loop_
_entity.id
_entity.type
_entity.pdbx_description
1 polymer ?
#
loop_
_entity_poly.entity_id
_entity_poly.type
_entity_poly.pdbx_seq_one_letter_code
_entity_poly.pdbx_strand_id
1 'polypeptide(L)'
;VGFISTSEAAEAGDSFTSVLADLERRLQQVEEENRMLRERLEPASTPTPPTEPAIDDSGLPVFLQQNPPDGQAKPVTAEPKKEKKWFEKYTVRGYTQLRFNDVLDSDGRGAAHLVGDSSVGDRQSFLLRRVRLIIQGDVSEHVSLYFQPDFAASVPGSPDNAQYAQIRDMYADVHLDDLKELRFRIGQSKVPYGWENLQSSSNRLPLDRNDAMNSAVRNERDLGIFFYWTPVEVQEFFKYVNDAGLKGSGNYGLFGVGVYNGQGGSLREQNDNLHTVARITLPFEYGNGRHAEVGMQGYVGQYAVLSAPISPLGVGAAVRPSGTLEANNEQGLQDERLAWTFVAYPEPIGFQAEWTVGNGPALNAAQTAVEVQSLSGGYAMVMARRKLRKGELLPFARWNYFNGGYKSERNAPMSNIEEWELGLEWQFSKSLELATVYTLTDRTNTTALSSANTRSYQQFEGQLLRCQLQVTW
;
A
#
# COMPACT_ATOMS: atom_id res chain seq x y z
N VAL A 1 4.26 44.80 22.94
CA VAL A 1 4.79 43.96 24.00
C VAL A 1 3.84 44.09 25.17
N GLY A 2 2.84 43.22 25.26
CA GLY A 2 1.90 43.19 26.36
C GLY A 2 2.35 42.13 27.37
N PHE A 3 2.61 42.55 28.59
CA PHE A 3 2.88 41.67 29.72
C PHE A 3 1.56 40.99 30.15
N ILE A 4 1.53 39.65 30.06
CA ILE A 4 0.49 38.85 30.71
C ILE A 4 0.67 39.01 32.22
N SER A 5 -0.40 39.35 32.93
CA SER A 5 -0.34 39.57 34.36
C SER A 5 -0.11 38.27 35.13
N THR A 6 0.65 38.34 36.21
CA THR A 6 0.99 37.17 37.05
C THR A 6 -0.23 36.49 37.68
N SER A 7 -1.41 37.12 37.66
CA SER A 7 -2.67 36.54 38.17
C SER A 7 -3.32 35.54 37.17
N GLU A 8 -3.24 35.80 35.89
CA GLU A 8 -3.80 34.87 34.86
C GLU A 8 -2.98 33.59 34.75
N ALA A 9 -1.65 33.65 34.95
CA ALA A 9 -0.79 32.49 34.99
C ALA A 9 -1.04 31.59 36.21
N ALA A 10 -1.41 32.17 37.35
CA ALA A 10 -1.75 31.42 38.55
C ALA A 10 -3.11 30.70 38.43
N GLU A 11 -4.13 31.36 37.89
CA GLU A 11 -5.45 30.73 37.66
C GLU A 11 -5.39 29.59 36.63
N ALA A 12 -4.56 29.73 35.60
CA ALA A 12 -4.32 28.65 34.61
C ALA A 12 -3.60 27.45 35.24
N GLY A 13 -2.66 27.67 36.15
CA GLY A 13 -1.96 26.64 36.92
C GLY A 13 -2.88 25.85 37.84
N ASP A 14 -3.76 26.52 38.57
CA ASP A 14 -4.74 25.88 39.46
C ASP A 14 -5.80 25.08 38.68
N SER A 15 -6.24 25.59 37.52
CA SER A 15 -7.14 24.87 36.63
C SER A 15 -6.52 23.59 36.08
N PHE A 16 -5.25 23.63 35.64
CA PHE A 16 -4.53 22.47 35.13
C PHE A 16 -4.28 21.41 36.20
N THR A 17 -3.95 21.84 37.42
CA THR A 17 -3.74 20.93 38.57
C THR A 17 -5.05 20.23 38.97
N SER A 18 -6.18 20.94 38.89
CA SER A 18 -7.49 20.37 39.20
C SER A 18 -7.93 19.32 38.15
N VAL A 19 -7.63 19.55 36.85
CA VAL A 19 -7.90 18.62 35.77
C VAL A 19 -7.02 17.36 35.88
N LEU A 20 -5.74 17.51 36.25
CA LEU A 20 -4.85 16.37 36.50
C LEU A 20 -5.36 15.52 37.67
N ALA A 21 -5.76 16.10 38.77
CA ALA A 21 -6.31 15.39 39.92
C ALA A 21 -7.65 14.69 39.63
N ASP A 22 -8.47 15.22 38.71
CA ASP A 22 -9.68 14.54 38.22
C ASP A 22 -9.37 13.35 37.32
N LEU A 23 -8.38 13.48 36.41
CA LEU A 23 -7.90 12.42 35.55
C LEU A 23 -7.28 11.25 36.33
N GLU A 24 -6.47 11.55 37.33
CA GLU A 24 -5.89 10.54 38.25
C GLU A 24 -6.98 9.77 39.02
N ARG A 25 -8.02 10.45 39.49
CA ARG A 25 -9.16 9.80 40.14
C ARG A 25 -9.92 8.89 39.20
N ARG A 26 -10.18 9.30 37.97
CA ARG A 26 -10.85 8.48 36.97
C ARG A 26 -10.02 7.25 36.55
N LEU A 27 -8.70 7.44 36.44
CA LEU A 27 -7.78 6.32 36.14
C LEU A 27 -7.83 5.27 37.26
N GLN A 28 -7.74 5.68 38.51
CA GLN A 28 -7.87 4.77 39.67
C GLN A 28 -9.22 4.06 39.70
N GLN A 29 -10.29 4.75 39.34
CA GLN A 29 -11.64 4.13 39.30
C GLN A 29 -11.71 3.07 38.20
N VAL A 30 -11.16 3.33 37.02
CA VAL A 30 -11.13 2.36 35.90
C VAL A 30 -10.22 1.18 36.23
N GLU A 31 -9.10 1.37 36.90
CA GLU A 31 -8.22 0.28 37.35
C GLU A 31 -8.92 -0.61 38.38
N GLU A 32 -9.66 -0.04 39.31
CA GLU A 32 -10.43 -0.81 40.29
C GLU A 32 -11.60 -1.57 39.68
N GLU A 33 -12.32 -0.97 38.70
CA GLU A 33 -13.37 -1.65 37.95
C GLU A 33 -12.80 -2.81 37.11
N ASN A 34 -11.65 -2.62 36.48
CA ASN A 34 -10.95 -3.67 35.74
C ASN A 34 -10.48 -4.81 36.66
N ARG A 35 -10.02 -4.49 37.87
CA ARG A 35 -9.64 -5.51 38.86
C ARG A 35 -10.86 -6.34 39.26
N MET A 36 -11.98 -5.69 39.59
CA MET A 36 -13.21 -6.37 39.97
C MET A 36 -13.82 -7.20 38.82
N LEU A 37 -13.69 -6.74 37.57
CA LEU A 37 -14.09 -7.51 36.39
C LEU A 37 -13.21 -8.75 36.20
N ARG A 38 -11.91 -8.66 36.42
CA ARG A 38 -10.99 -9.82 36.36
C ARG A 38 -11.30 -10.83 37.46
N GLU A 39 -11.56 -10.40 38.69
CA GLU A 39 -11.97 -11.28 39.80
C GLU A 39 -13.34 -11.97 39.54
N ARG A 40 -14.25 -11.33 38.79
CA ARG A 40 -15.52 -11.91 38.35
C ARG A 40 -15.39 -12.86 37.17
N LEU A 41 -14.35 -12.72 36.36
CA LEU A 41 -14.05 -13.53 35.17
C LEU A 41 -13.12 -14.70 35.45
N GLU A 42 -12.56 -14.82 36.68
CA GLU A 42 -11.86 -16.04 37.07
C GLU A 42 -12.86 -17.20 37.17
N PRO A 43 -12.85 -18.16 36.22
CA PRO A 43 -13.79 -19.28 36.27
C PRO A 43 -13.37 -20.25 37.39
N ALA A 44 -14.29 -20.57 38.23
CA ALA A 44 -14.18 -21.75 39.07
C ALA A 44 -14.03 -22.97 38.17
N SER A 45 -12.85 -23.62 38.26
CA SER A 45 -12.53 -24.94 37.65
C SER A 45 -12.64 -25.04 36.13
N THR A 46 -11.47 -25.15 35.49
CA THR A 46 -11.23 -25.54 34.09
C THR A 46 -12.10 -26.74 33.64
N PRO A 47 -12.91 -26.56 32.56
CA PRO A 47 -13.36 -27.71 31.78
C PRO A 47 -12.22 -28.13 30.84
N THR A 48 -11.85 -29.38 30.87
CA THR A 48 -10.94 -30.05 29.95
C THR A 48 -11.42 -29.80 28.51
N PRO A 49 -10.53 -29.34 27.58
CA PRO A 49 -10.92 -29.17 26.19
C PRO A 49 -11.28 -30.51 25.56
N PRO A 50 -12.28 -30.58 24.67
CA PRO A 50 -12.62 -31.79 23.96
C PRO A 50 -11.43 -32.22 23.09
N THR A 51 -11.01 -33.47 23.30
CA THR A 51 -9.94 -34.12 22.51
C THR A 51 -10.43 -34.29 21.08
N GLU A 52 -9.79 -33.70 20.12
CA GLU A 52 -10.01 -34.01 18.71
C GLU A 52 -9.71 -35.49 18.43
N PRO A 53 -10.54 -36.17 17.62
CA PRO A 53 -10.31 -37.56 17.28
C PRO A 53 -9.06 -37.71 16.41
N ALA A 54 -8.16 -38.60 16.81
CA ALA A 54 -7.03 -38.97 16.01
C ALA A 54 -7.47 -39.63 14.69
N ILE A 55 -6.91 -39.19 13.57
CA ILE A 55 -7.17 -39.72 12.22
C ILE A 55 -6.01 -40.61 11.83
N ASP A 56 -6.26 -41.84 11.34
CA ASP A 56 -5.23 -42.70 10.76
C ASP A 56 -4.97 -42.36 9.29
N ASP A 57 -3.96 -42.99 8.70
CA ASP A 57 -3.54 -42.78 7.29
C ASP A 57 -4.62 -43.14 6.25
N SER A 58 -5.75 -43.68 6.65
CA SER A 58 -6.91 -43.99 5.79
C SER A 58 -8.00 -42.92 5.82
N GLY A 59 -7.90 -41.94 6.70
CA GLY A 59 -8.83 -40.80 6.79
C GLY A 59 -10.14 -41.08 7.50
N LEU A 60 -10.24 -42.18 8.27
CA LEU A 60 -11.45 -42.56 9.03
C LEU A 60 -11.23 -42.42 10.54
N PRO A 61 -12.24 -41.96 11.32
CA PRO A 61 -12.11 -41.82 12.77
C PRO A 61 -12.05 -43.17 13.50
N VAL A 62 -11.02 -43.34 14.32
CA VAL A 62 -10.81 -44.54 15.16
C VAL A 62 -11.68 -44.45 16.43
N PHE A 63 -12.66 -45.31 16.56
CA PHE A 63 -13.41 -45.45 17.81
C PHE A 63 -12.60 -46.18 18.88
N LEU A 64 -12.52 -45.57 20.07
CA LEU A 64 -11.79 -46.00 21.24
C LEU A 64 -12.06 -47.46 21.63
N GLN A 65 -11.05 -48.32 21.64
CA GLN A 65 -11.03 -49.53 22.43
C GLN A 65 -10.66 -49.18 23.86
N GLN A 66 -11.54 -49.55 24.79
CA GLN A 66 -11.26 -49.43 26.23
C GLN A 66 -10.17 -50.43 26.63
N ASN A 67 -9.06 -49.96 27.13
CA ASN A 67 -8.06 -50.74 27.85
C ASN A 67 -8.26 -50.57 29.38
N PRO A 68 -8.07 -51.65 30.16
CA PRO A 68 -8.26 -51.63 31.64
C PRO A 68 -7.11 -50.85 32.34
N PRO A 69 -7.34 -50.41 33.60
CA PRO A 69 -6.42 -49.55 34.30
C PRO A 69 -5.26 -50.37 34.95
N ASP A 70 -4.03 -50.07 34.59
CA ASP A 70 -2.88 -50.09 35.48
C ASP A 70 -1.61 -49.66 34.74
N GLY A 71 -0.97 -48.66 35.30
CA GLY A 71 0.39 -48.25 34.83
C GLY A 71 0.65 -46.76 35.04
N GLN A 72 1.43 -46.45 36.05
CA GLN A 72 1.94 -45.16 36.44
C GLN A 72 2.32 -44.30 35.22
N ALA A 73 1.64 -43.16 35.00
CA ALA A 73 2.01 -42.13 34.05
C ALA A 73 3.36 -41.54 34.49
N LYS A 74 4.38 -41.75 33.69
CA LYS A 74 5.63 -40.97 33.79
C LYS A 74 5.31 -39.51 33.44
N PRO A 75 5.83 -38.51 34.17
CA PRO A 75 5.63 -37.12 33.80
C PRO A 75 6.24 -36.91 32.40
N VAL A 76 5.44 -36.45 31.46
CA VAL A 76 5.91 -35.99 30.17
C VAL A 76 6.67 -34.68 30.46
N THR A 77 7.99 -34.81 30.58
CA THR A 77 8.89 -33.66 30.56
C THR A 77 8.73 -33.03 29.17
N ALA A 78 8.12 -31.86 29.11
CA ALA A 78 8.14 -31.05 27.92
C ALA A 78 9.60 -30.85 27.51
N GLU A 79 9.97 -31.38 26.35
CA GLU A 79 11.31 -31.12 25.79
C GLU A 79 11.50 -29.60 25.72
N PRO A 80 12.62 -29.06 26.19
CA PRO A 80 12.90 -27.65 26.11
C PRO A 80 12.85 -27.27 24.61
N LYS A 81 12.00 -26.31 24.22
CA LYS A 81 11.96 -25.76 22.86
C LYS A 81 13.39 -25.36 22.53
N LYS A 82 14.02 -26.05 21.57
CA LYS A 82 15.34 -25.66 21.07
C LYS A 82 15.27 -24.22 20.62
N GLU A 83 16.06 -23.34 21.20
CA GLU A 83 16.17 -21.96 20.73
C GLU A 83 16.57 -21.99 19.25
N LYS A 84 15.73 -21.36 18.43
CA LYS A 84 16.03 -21.22 17.01
C LYS A 84 17.33 -20.43 16.85
N LYS A 85 18.23 -20.89 16.02
CA LYS A 85 19.43 -20.13 15.63
C LYS A 85 18.98 -18.80 15.01
N TRP A 86 19.79 -17.76 15.13
CA TRP A 86 19.43 -16.42 14.69
C TRP A 86 18.95 -16.36 13.23
N PHE A 87 19.55 -17.14 12.32
CA PHE A 87 19.16 -17.18 10.91
C PHE A 87 17.85 -17.94 10.64
N GLU A 88 17.44 -18.85 11.54
CA GLU A 88 16.16 -19.58 11.46
C GLU A 88 14.95 -18.67 11.81
N LYS A 89 15.23 -17.48 12.36
CA LYS A 89 14.23 -16.45 12.64
C LYS A 89 13.87 -15.64 11.40
N TYR A 90 14.64 -15.75 10.31
CA TYR A 90 14.44 -14.97 9.08
C TYR A 90 13.98 -15.87 7.94
N THR A 91 13.05 -15.34 7.16
CA THR A 91 12.59 -15.93 5.90
C THR A 91 13.16 -15.11 4.75
N VAL A 92 13.71 -15.81 3.76
CA VAL A 92 14.20 -15.22 2.51
C VAL A 92 13.32 -15.73 1.38
N ARG A 93 12.76 -14.82 0.60
CA ARG A 93 11.92 -15.10 -0.55
C ARG A 93 12.07 -14.00 -1.58
N GLY A 94 11.59 -14.22 -2.79
CA GLY A 94 11.67 -13.20 -3.81
C GLY A 94 10.79 -13.47 -5.02
N TYR A 95 10.81 -12.54 -5.96
CA TYR A 95 10.18 -12.72 -7.25
C TYR A 95 10.87 -11.90 -8.33
N THR A 96 10.78 -12.41 -9.55
CA THR A 96 11.27 -11.76 -10.77
C THR A 96 10.11 -11.60 -11.74
N GLN A 97 9.98 -10.42 -12.33
CA GLN A 97 8.97 -10.11 -13.36
C GLN A 97 9.68 -9.74 -14.66
N LEU A 98 9.50 -10.58 -15.69
CA LEU A 98 9.85 -10.30 -17.07
C LEU A 98 8.61 -9.74 -17.76
N ARG A 99 8.70 -8.55 -18.35
CA ARG A 99 7.59 -7.89 -19.01
C ARG A 99 7.89 -7.68 -20.49
N PHE A 100 6.84 -7.79 -21.30
CA PHE A 100 6.79 -7.38 -22.69
C PHE A 100 5.71 -6.33 -22.86
N ASN A 101 6.04 -5.22 -23.51
CA ASN A 101 5.12 -4.13 -23.84
C ASN A 101 5.11 -3.92 -25.35
N ASP A 102 3.91 -3.70 -25.88
CA ASP A 102 3.67 -3.39 -27.28
C ASP A 102 2.56 -2.35 -27.41
N VAL A 103 2.77 -1.34 -28.24
CA VAL A 103 1.77 -0.38 -28.68
C VAL A 103 1.22 -0.88 -30.01
N LEU A 104 0.01 -1.44 -29.98
CA LEU A 104 -0.60 -2.06 -31.17
C LEU A 104 -1.09 -1.01 -32.16
N ASP A 105 -1.65 0.09 -31.64
CA ASP A 105 -2.20 1.18 -32.43
C ASP A 105 -2.16 2.47 -31.62
N SER A 106 -2.02 3.62 -32.30
CA SER A 106 -2.06 4.95 -31.69
C SER A 106 -2.49 6.00 -32.69
N ASP A 107 -3.04 7.08 -32.17
CA ASP A 107 -3.46 8.23 -32.98
C ASP A 107 -2.30 9.07 -33.56
N GLY A 108 -1.07 8.70 -33.23
CA GLY A 108 0.16 9.38 -33.70
C GLY A 108 0.39 10.78 -33.16
N ARG A 109 -0.42 11.26 -32.19
CA ARG A 109 -0.32 12.61 -31.61
C ARG A 109 0.78 12.72 -30.54
N GLY A 110 1.29 11.61 -30.03
CA GLY A 110 2.35 11.59 -29.03
C GLY A 110 2.77 10.19 -28.65
N ALA A 111 3.84 10.09 -27.86
CA ALA A 111 4.28 8.84 -27.26
C ALA A 111 3.43 8.51 -26.03
N ALA A 112 3.21 7.22 -25.80
CA ALA A 112 2.57 6.77 -24.57
C ALA A 112 3.40 7.19 -23.35
N HIS A 113 2.78 7.86 -22.40
CA HIS A 113 3.41 8.23 -21.13
C HIS A 113 2.61 7.64 -19.97
N LEU A 114 3.09 6.53 -19.44
CA LEU A 114 2.53 5.88 -18.27
C LEU A 114 3.46 6.09 -17.08
N VAL A 115 3.04 6.89 -16.09
CA VAL A 115 3.84 7.14 -14.89
C VAL A 115 4.12 5.84 -14.11
N GLY A 116 3.16 4.91 -14.10
CA GLY A 116 3.31 3.60 -13.47
C GLY A 116 4.30 2.67 -14.18
N ASP A 117 4.52 2.87 -15.48
CA ASP A 117 5.43 2.06 -16.31
C ASP A 117 6.09 2.88 -17.41
N SER A 118 7.18 3.54 -17.09
CA SER A 118 7.97 4.33 -18.06
C SER A 118 8.64 3.49 -19.16
N SER A 119 8.53 2.16 -19.11
CA SER A 119 9.04 1.27 -20.17
C SER A 119 8.08 1.11 -21.36
N VAL A 120 6.85 1.59 -21.23
CA VAL A 120 5.93 1.67 -22.38
C VAL A 120 6.36 2.81 -23.29
N GLY A 121 6.60 2.51 -24.56
CA GLY A 121 7.02 3.45 -25.57
C GLY A 121 6.70 2.94 -26.97
N ASP A 122 7.10 3.65 -28.00
CA ASP A 122 6.78 3.35 -29.40
C ASP A 122 7.43 2.07 -29.95
N ARG A 123 8.27 1.41 -29.15
CA ARG A 123 8.98 0.20 -29.55
C ARG A 123 8.62 -0.96 -28.67
N GLN A 124 8.40 -2.11 -29.28
CA GLN A 124 8.26 -3.38 -28.57
C GLN A 124 9.52 -3.66 -27.74
N SER A 125 9.34 -4.08 -26.49
CA SER A 125 10.48 -4.37 -25.63
C SER A 125 10.20 -5.46 -24.61
N PHE A 126 11.23 -6.29 -24.37
CA PHE A 126 11.33 -7.13 -23.19
C PHE A 126 12.19 -6.44 -22.14
N LEU A 127 11.77 -6.51 -20.90
CA LEU A 127 12.53 -5.92 -19.77
C LEU A 127 12.34 -6.70 -18.49
N LEU A 128 13.33 -6.63 -17.61
CA LEU A 128 13.18 -7.03 -16.21
C LEU A 128 12.46 -5.88 -15.49
N ARG A 129 11.17 -6.07 -15.21
CA ARG A 129 10.35 -5.03 -14.57
C ARG A 129 10.60 -4.93 -13.08
N ARG A 130 10.83 -6.09 -12.42
CA ARG A 130 11.17 -6.18 -10.99
C ARG A 130 12.02 -7.42 -10.74
N VAL A 131 13.01 -7.25 -9.89
CA VAL A 131 13.82 -8.35 -9.32
C VAL A 131 13.94 -8.06 -7.83
N ARG A 132 13.07 -8.65 -7.02
CA ARG A 132 12.95 -8.32 -5.60
C ARG A 132 13.35 -9.47 -4.71
N LEU A 133 14.21 -9.16 -3.75
CA LEU A 133 14.53 -10.01 -2.62
C LEU A 133 13.78 -9.49 -1.39
N ILE A 134 13.23 -10.37 -0.57
CA ILE A 134 12.54 -10.04 0.65
C ILE A 134 13.18 -10.83 1.78
N ILE A 135 13.68 -10.12 2.79
CA ILE A 135 14.18 -10.70 4.04
C ILE A 135 13.29 -10.17 5.15
N GLN A 136 12.64 -11.06 5.86
CA GLN A 136 11.76 -10.70 6.98
C GLN A 136 11.90 -11.68 8.13
N GLY A 137 11.72 -11.21 9.35
CA GLY A 137 11.76 -12.08 10.53
C GLY A 137 11.71 -11.31 11.84
N ASP A 138 11.58 -12.06 12.93
CA ASP A 138 11.50 -11.51 14.27
C ASP A 138 12.91 -11.39 14.87
N VAL A 139 13.33 -10.15 15.17
CA VAL A 139 14.57 -9.86 15.90
C VAL A 139 14.41 -10.25 17.38
N SER A 140 13.22 -9.93 17.94
CA SER A 140 12.80 -10.28 19.29
C SER A 140 11.30 -10.61 19.30
N GLU A 141 10.73 -10.90 20.47
CA GLU A 141 9.30 -11.16 20.63
C GLU A 141 8.43 -9.98 20.20
N HIS A 142 8.94 -8.76 20.42
CA HIS A 142 8.21 -7.52 20.12
C HIS A 142 8.74 -6.75 18.90
N VAL A 143 9.80 -7.21 18.22
CA VAL A 143 10.39 -6.49 17.09
C VAL A 143 10.55 -7.40 15.89
N SER A 144 9.88 -7.04 14.81
CA SER A 144 10.00 -7.69 13.50
C SER A 144 10.69 -6.76 12.50
N LEU A 145 11.53 -7.30 11.64
CA LEU A 145 12.24 -6.56 10.59
C LEU A 145 11.74 -6.99 9.22
N TYR A 146 11.63 -6.02 8.32
CA TYR A 146 11.33 -6.25 6.90
C TYR A 146 12.28 -5.46 6.03
N PHE A 147 12.95 -6.14 5.10
CA PHE A 147 13.87 -5.53 4.15
C PHE A 147 13.57 -6.03 2.72
N GLN A 148 13.38 -5.11 1.78
CA GLN A 148 13.09 -5.43 0.38
C GLN A 148 13.84 -4.51 -0.58
N PRO A 149 14.99 -4.91 -1.13
CA PRO A 149 15.62 -4.31 -2.28
C PRO A 149 14.94 -4.74 -3.60
N ASP A 150 15.05 -3.89 -4.62
CA ASP A 150 14.68 -4.14 -6.02
C ASP A 150 15.92 -3.92 -6.91
N PHE A 151 16.35 -4.96 -7.60
CA PHE A 151 17.55 -4.95 -8.45
C PHE A 151 17.25 -4.60 -9.92
N ALA A 152 15.99 -4.37 -10.28
CA ALA A 152 15.58 -3.94 -11.60
C ALA A 152 15.20 -2.44 -11.66
N ALA A 153 15.55 -1.66 -10.63
CA ALA A 153 15.37 -0.22 -10.65
C ALA A 153 16.30 0.42 -11.69
N SER A 154 15.81 1.44 -12.38
CA SER A 154 16.62 2.26 -13.30
C SER A 154 16.90 3.63 -12.69
N VAL A 155 18.07 4.19 -12.98
CA VAL A 155 18.43 5.56 -12.55
C VAL A 155 17.59 6.56 -13.34
N PRO A 156 16.75 7.38 -12.70
CA PRO A 156 15.99 8.40 -13.40
C PRO A 156 16.90 9.34 -14.19
N GLY A 157 16.61 9.50 -15.47
CA GLY A 157 17.41 10.37 -16.36
C GLY A 157 18.72 9.76 -16.83
N SER A 158 19.04 8.51 -16.52
CA SER A 158 20.16 7.80 -17.14
C SER A 158 19.84 7.45 -18.58
N PRO A 159 20.68 7.85 -19.56
CA PRO A 159 20.45 7.53 -20.97
C PRO A 159 20.54 6.02 -21.24
N ASP A 160 21.28 5.29 -20.42
CA ASP A 160 21.55 3.86 -20.61
C ASP A 160 20.53 2.95 -19.90
N ASN A 161 19.57 3.52 -19.17
CA ASN A 161 18.61 2.76 -18.33
C ASN A 161 19.27 1.66 -17.50
N ALA A 162 20.50 1.92 -17.03
CA ALA A 162 21.28 0.97 -16.26
C ALA A 162 20.51 0.57 -14.99
N GLN A 163 20.44 -0.72 -14.75
CA GLN A 163 19.80 -1.26 -13.54
C GLN A 163 20.72 -1.09 -12.34
N TYR A 164 20.13 -0.76 -11.18
CA TYR A 164 20.81 -0.67 -9.90
C TYR A 164 19.91 -1.16 -8.77
N ALA A 165 20.49 -1.41 -7.62
CA ALA A 165 19.74 -1.81 -6.45
C ALA A 165 19.12 -0.58 -5.75
N GLN A 166 17.80 -0.63 -5.54
CA GLN A 166 17.07 0.37 -4.77
C GLN A 166 16.41 -0.29 -3.55
N ILE A 167 16.54 0.32 -2.38
CA ILE A 167 15.78 -0.08 -1.21
C ILE A 167 14.33 0.37 -1.42
N ARG A 168 13.40 -0.62 -1.49
CA ARG A 168 11.97 -0.33 -1.60
C ARG A 168 11.33 -0.23 -0.23
N ASP A 169 11.56 -1.23 0.63
CA ASP A 169 11.06 -1.26 1.99
C ASP A 169 12.22 -1.59 2.94
N MET A 170 12.33 -0.83 4.02
CA MET A 170 13.21 -1.08 5.15
C MET A 170 12.57 -0.50 6.40
N TYR A 171 11.94 -1.37 7.19
CA TYR A 171 11.25 -0.95 8.40
C TYR A 171 11.30 -2.01 9.49
N ALA A 172 11.09 -1.55 10.72
CA ALA A 172 10.81 -2.39 11.86
C ALA A 172 9.36 -2.20 12.30
N ASP A 173 8.66 -3.31 12.58
CA ASP A 173 7.40 -3.31 13.32
C ASP A 173 7.72 -3.58 14.80
N VAL A 174 7.36 -2.61 15.66
CA VAL A 174 7.48 -2.69 17.12
C VAL A 174 6.11 -2.98 17.70
N HIS A 175 5.91 -4.18 18.21
CA HIS A 175 4.66 -4.63 18.81
C HIS A 175 4.59 -4.22 20.28
N LEU A 176 3.47 -3.67 20.71
CA LEU A 176 3.27 -3.17 22.07
C LEU A 176 2.63 -4.21 23.00
N ASP A 177 2.10 -5.28 22.42
CA ASP A 177 1.36 -6.34 23.10
C ASP A 177 1.74 -7.73 22.55
N ASP A 178 1.50 -8.77 23.36
CA ASP A 178 1.83 -10.16 23.02
C ASP A 178 0.96 -10.72 21.86
N LEU A 179 -0.26 -10.19 21.70
CA LEU A 179 -1.18 -10.57 20.62
C LEU A 179 -0.85 -9.88 19.29
N LYS A 180 0.13 -8.95 19.31
CA LYS A 180 0.56 -8.15 18.15
C LYS A 180 -0.58 -7.35 17.50
N GLU A 181 -1.56 -6.94 18.31
CA GLU A 181 -2.67 -6.10 17.86
C GLU A 181 -2.25 -4.66 17.62
N LEU A 182 -1.36 -4.15 18.47
CA LEU A 182 -0.88 -2.77 18.45
C LEU A 182 0.59 -2.75 18.00
N ARG A 183 0.88 -2.02 16.94
CA ARG A 183 2.27 -1.89 16.48
C ARG A 183 2.59 -0.51 15.94
N PHE A 184 3.83 -0.10 16.13
CA PHE A 184 4.45 0.99 15.39
C PHE A 184 5.32 0.41 14.27
N ARG A 185 5.11 0.89 13.06
CA ARG A 185 6.02 0.68 11.92
C ARG A 185 6.90 1.89 11.76
N ILE A 186 8.22 1.70 11.81
CA ILE A 186 9.22 2.77 11.78
C ILE A 186 10.18 2.51 10.63
N GLY A 187 10.34 3.46 9.73
CA GLY A 187 11.25 3.38 8.58
C GLY A 187 10.57 3.63 7.24
N GLN A 188 11.20 3.18 6.16
CA GLN A 188 10.65 3.28 4.81
C GLN A 188 9.69 2.13 4.54
N SER A 189 8.43 2.46 4.37
CA SER A 189 7.36 1.49 4.06
C SER A 189 6.29 2.10 3.18
N LYS A 190 5.34 1.29 2.75
CA LYS A 190 4.14 1.82 2.09
C LYS A 190 3.36 2.70 3.03
N VAL A 191 2.99 3.89 2.54
CA VAL A 191 2.08 4.80 3.23
C VAL A 191 0.67 4.21 3.22
N PRO A 192 -0.06 4.19 4.35
CA PRO A 192 -1.38 3.55 4.43
C PRO A 192 -2.48 4.36 3.73
N TYR A 193 -2.28 4.64 2.43
CA TYR A 193 -3.20 5.34 1.55
C TYR A 193 -3.39 4.60 0.23
N GLY A 194 -4.65 4.28 -0.11
CA GLY A 194 -5.02 3.50 -1.28
C GLY A 194 -4.82 2.00 -1.07
N TRP A 195 -5.88 1.23 -1.18
CA TRP A 195 -5.82 -0.22 -1.01
C TRP A 195 -4.92 -0.87 -2.08
N GLU A 196 -5.06 -0.44 -3.35
CA GLU A 196 -4.21 -0.92 -4.45
C GLU A 196 -2.73 -0.52 -4.26
N ASN A 197 -2.46 0.64 -3.65
CA ASN A 197 -1.11 1.04 -3.28
C ASN A 197 -0.48 0.08 -2.26
N LEU A 198 -1.28 -0.41 -1.32
CA LEU A 198 -0.83 -1.35 -0.29
C LEU A 198 -0.66 -2.77 -0.82
N GLN A 199 -1.34 -3.14 -1.90
CA GLN A 199 -1.21 -4.45 -2.52
C GLN A 199 0.20 -4.68 -3.08
N SER A 200 0.76 -5.88 -2.86
CA SER A 200 2.06 -6.25 -3.45
C SER A 200 1.96 -6.28 -4.97
N SER A 201 3.00 -5.83 -5.66
CA SER A 201 3.07 -5.96 -7.12
C SER A 201 3.21 -7.40 -7.60
N SER A 202 3.52 -8.36 -6.73
CA SER A 202 3.47 -9.80 -7.01
C SER A 202 2.08 -10.41 -6.78
N ASN A 203 1.13 -9.63 -6.27
CA ASN A 203 -0.20 -10.12 -5.89
C ASN A 203 -1.33 -9.34 -6.59
N ARG A 204 -1.00 -8.40 -7.46
CA ARG A 204 -1.96 -7.55 -8.16
C ARG A 204 -2.29 -8.12 -9.53
N LEU A 205 -3.58 -8.15 -9.91
CA LEU A 205 -4.03 -8.59 -11.24
C LEU A 205 -3.63 -7.61 -12.35
N PRO A 206 -3.92 -6.30 -12.24
CA PRO A 206 -3.42 -5.33 -13.21
C PRO A 206 -1.90 -5.18 -13.12
N LEU A 207 -1.26 -4.96 -14.25
CA LEU A 207 0.20 -4.83 -14.30
C LEU A 207 0.70 -3.57 -13.56
N ASP A 208 -0.09 -2.50 -13.60
CA ASP A 208 0.21 -1.23 -12.93
C ASP A 208 -0.96 -0.74 -12.08
N ARG A 209 -0.69 0.18 -11.16
CA ARG A 209 -1.69 0.81 -10.31
C ARG A 209 -2.49 1.84 -11.09
N ASN A 210 -3.73 2.06 -10.66
CA ASN A 210 -4.53 3.18 -11.12
C ASN A 210 -3.79 4.51 -10.89
N ASP A 211 -3.83 5.40 -11.86
CA ASP A 211 -3.09 6.66 -11.83
C ASP A 211 -3.54 7.58 -10.68
N ALA A 212 -4.83 7.60 -10.33
CA ALA A 212 -5.34 8.39 -9.22
C ALA A 212 -4.73 7.95 -7.88
N MET A 213 -4.59 6.64 -7.64
CA MET A 213 -3.95 6.10 -6.43
C MET A 213 -2.44 6.27 -6.48
N ASN A 214 -1.83 6.01 -7.64
CA ASN A 214 -0.38 6.07 -7.81
C ASN A 214 0.18 7.51 -7.71
N SER A 215 -0.59 8.52 -8.11
CA SER A 215 -0.21 9.93 -8.01
C SER A 215 -0.19 10.49 -6.58
N ALA A 216 -0.81 9.77 -5.62
CA ALA A 216 -0.92 10.23 -4.24
C ALA A 216 0.40 10.18 -3.47
N VAL A 217 1.15 9.09 -3.62
CA VAL A 217 2.42 8.88 -2.94
C VAL A 217 3.42 8.32 -3.93
N ARG A 218 4.52 9.04 -4.15
CA ARG A 218 5.57 8.63 -5.08
C ARG A 218 6.10 7.25 -4.72
N ASN A 219 6.01 6.30 -5.65
CA ASN A 219 6.43 4.91 -5.46
C ASN A 219 5.71 4.18 -4.31
N GLU A 220 4.57 4.68 -3.85
CA GLU A 220 3.69 4.19 -2.76
C GLU A 220 4.35 4.18 -1.37
N ARG A 221 5.57 4.64 -1.23
CA ARG A 221 6.38 4.52 -0.01
C ARG A 221 6.93 5.84 0.44
N ASP A 222 7.15 5.91 1.75
CA ASP A 222 7.89 7.03 2.33
C ASP A 222 8.56 6.64 3.65
N LEU A 223 9.46 7.50 4.13
CA LEU A 223 10.05 7.43 5.46
C LEU A 223 9.07 8.02 6.47
N GLY A 224 8.71 7.24 7.49
CA GLY A 224 7.75 7.69 8.48
C GLY A 224 7.62 6.77 9.67
N ILE A 225 6.66 7.12 10.52
CA ILE A 225 6.22 6.36 11.68
C ILE A 225 4.70 6.19 11.55
N PHE A 226 4.27 4.93 11.54
CA PHE A 226 2.87 4.56 11.38
C PHE A 226 2.44 3.68 12.55
N PHE A 227 1.35 4.03 13.19
CA PHE A 227 0.68 3.20 14.18
C PHE A 227 -0.42 2.39 13.51
N TYR A 228 -0.54 1.12 13.87
CA TYR A 228 -1.62 0.23 13.41
C TYR A 228 -2.24 -0.49 14.59
N TRP A 229 -3.57 -0.56 14.57
CA TRP A 229 -4.34 -1.44 15.42
C TRP A 229 -5.02 -2.51 14.57
N THR A 230 -4.75 -3.77 14.91
CA THR A 230 -5.28 -4.93 14.18
C THR A 230 -5.74 -5.98 15.19
N PRO A 231 -7.01 -5.97 15.63
CA PRO A 231 -7.59 -7.02 16.47
C PRO A 231 -7.30 -8.43 15.93
N VAL A 232 -7.24 -9.43 16.81
CA VAL A 232 -6.90 -10.82 16.43
C VAL A 232 -7.78 -11.33 15.29
N GLU A 233 -9.10 -11.11 15.35
CA GLU A 233 -10.04 -11.55 14.33
C GLU A 233 -9.73 -10.91 12.96
N VAL A 234 -9.28 -9.66 12.95
CA VAL A 234 -8.87 -8.94 11.74
C VAL A 234 -7.52 -9.46 11.22
N GLN A 235 -6.60 -9.86 12.11
CA GLN A 235 -5.35 -10.53 11.71
C GLN A 235 -5.66 -11.87 11.03
N GLU A 236 -6.57 -12.66 11.59
CA GLU A 236 -7.01 -13.94 11.03
C GLU A 236 -7.69 -13.77 9.66
N PHE A 237 -8.54 -12.75 9.52
CA PHE A 237 -9.15 -12.40 8.23
C PHE A 237 -8.08 -12.09 7.16
N PHE A 238 -7.15 -11.20 7.42
CA PHE A 238 -6.09 -10.87 6.44
C PHE A 238 -5.17 -12.04 6.16
N LYS A 239 -4.90 -12.87 7.18
CA LYS A 239 -4.14 -14.11 6.99
C LYS A 239 -4.88 -15.07 6.08
N TYR A 240 -6.18 -15.30 6.29
CA TYR A 240 -7.01 -16.14 5.42
C TYR A 240 -6.99 -15.65 3.97
N VAL A 241 -7.26 -14.36 3.75
CA VAL A 241 -7.25 -13.73 2.42
C VAL A 241 -5.92 -13.98 1.69
N ASN A 242 -4.81 -13.85 2.42
CA ASN A 242 -3.47 -14.07 1.87
C ASN A 242 -3.19 -15.54 1.57
N ASP A 243 -3.48 -16.43 2.51
CA ASP A 243 -3.23 -17.87 2.40
C ASP A 243 -4.11 -18.53 1.31
N ALA A 244 -5.34 -18.04 1.16
CA ALA A 244 -6.26 -18.47 0.12
C ALA A 244 -5.95 -17.87 -1.27
N GLY A 245 -4.96 -16.99 -1.38
CA GLY A 245 -4.55 -16.36 -2.64
C GLY A 245 -5.61 -15.43 -3.25
N LEU A 246 -6.39 -14.75 -2.40
CA LEU A 246 -7.50 -13.90 -2.82
C LEU A 246 -7.07 -12.49 -3.26
N LYS A 247 -5.79 -12.28 -3.52
CA LYS A 247 -5.25 -11.01 -4.01
C LYS A 247 -5.39 -9.83 -3.03
N GLY A 248 -5.25 -10.09 -1.71
CA GLY A 248 -5.35 -9.08 -0.66
C GLY A 248 -4.23 -8.04 -0.65
N SER A 249 -4.45 -6.94 0.07
CA SER A 249 -3.47 -5.85 0.23
C SER A 249 -2.42 -6.11 1.32
N GLY A 250 -2.68 -7.06 2.23
CA GLY A 250 -1.88 -7.35 3.42
C GLY A 250 -2.44 -6.70 4.69
N ASN A 251 -1.77 -6.92 5.82
CA ASN A 251 -2.20 -6.39 7.12
C ASN A 251 -1.67 -4.96 7.34
N TYR A 252 -2.53 -3.96 7.13
CA TYR A 252 -2.31 -2.55 7.45
C TYR A 252 -3.30 -2.02 8.49
N GLY A 253 -3.78 -2.91 9.38
CA GLY A 253 -4.66 -2.61 10.49
C GLY A 253 -6.14 -2.45 10.09
N LEU A 254 -7.00 -2.62 11.08
CA LEU A 254 -8.36 -2.10 11.04
C LEU A 254 -8.33 -0.57 11.07
N PHE A 255 -7.44 -0.02 11.91
CA PHE A 255 -7.14 1.41 11.98
C PHE A 255 -5.65 1.63 11.82
N GLY A 256 -5.27 2.70 11.11
CA GLY A 256 -3.90 3.15 10.95
C GLY A 256 -3.80 4.67 10.91
N VAL A 257 -2.77 5.22 11.55
CA VAL A 257 -2.44 6.65 11.52
C VAL A 257 -0.93 6.80 11.48
N GLY A 258 -0.42 7.84 10.84
CA GLY A 258 1.02 8.06 10.81
C GLY A 258 1.44 9.41 10.26
N VAL A 259 2.72 9.68 10.43
CA VAL A 259 3.41 10.86 9.90
C VAL A 259 4.59 10.41 9.04
N TYR A 260 4.83 11.12 7.93
CA TYR A 260 5.86 10.77 6.96
C TYR A 260 6.34 12.01 6.20
N ASN A 261 7.48 11.92 5.52
CA ASN A 261 8.09 13.08 4.84
C ASN A 261 7.19 13.70 3.75
N GLY A 262 6.46 12.91 3.00
CA GLY A 262 5.59 13.41 1.92
C GLY A 262 6.21 13.40 0.52
N GLN A 263 7.53 13.41 0.40
CA GLN A 263 8.25 13.50 -0.89
C GLN A 263 8.38 12.16 -1.62
N GLY A 264 8.16 11.04 -0.91
CA GLY A 264 8.26 9.68 -1.44
C GLY A 264 9.51 8.93 -1.00
N GLY A 265 9.47 7.61 -1.12
CA GLY A 265 10.51 6.71 -0.62
C GLY A 265 11.91 7.08 -1.08
N SER A 266 12.85 7.07 -0.12
CA SER A 266 14.27 7.41 -0.29
C SER A 266 14.58 8.88 -0.62
N LEU A 267 13.58 9.77 -0.56
CA LEU A 267 13.78 11.21 -0.73
C LEU A 267 13.83 11.90 0.64
N ARG A 268 14.62 12.98 0.69
CA ARG A 268 14.67 13.84 1.86
C ARG A 268 13.47 14.76 1.88
N GLU A 269 13.04 15.14 3.08
CA GLU A 269 12.15 16.26 3.30
C GLU A 269 12.69 17.54 2.63
N GLN A 270 11.82 18.32 2.00
CA GLN A 270 12.19 19.51 1.23
C GLN A 270 11.61 20.82 1.79
N ASN A 271 10.59 20.74 2.67
CA ASN A 271 9.80 21.90 3.08
C ASN A 271 9.47 21.95 4.57
N ASP A 272 10.10 21.12 5.39
CA ASP A 272 9.85 20.99 6.85
C ASP A 272 8.35 20.77 7.21
N ASN A 273 7.57 20.15 6.28
CA ASN A 273 6.14 19.91 6.44
C ASN A 273 5.80 18.44 6.29
N LEU A 274 5.76 17.71 7.39
CA LEU A 274 5.41 16.30 7.39
C LEU A 274 3.95 16.09 7.00
N HIS A 275 3.71 15.09 6.17
CA HIS A 275 2.37 14.63 5.85
C HIS A 275 1.81 13.77 6.99
N THR A 276 0.51 13.89 7.22
CA THR A 276 -0.24 13.03 8.15
C THR A 276 -1.24 12.20 7.37
N VAL A 277 -1.33 10.90 7.67
CA VAL A 277 -2.26 9.96 7.05
C VAL A 277 -3.07 9.23 8.09
N ALA A 278 -4.33 8.96 7.77
CA ALA A 278 -5.18 8.06 8.56
C ALA A 278 -5.98 7.14 7.65
N ARG A 279 -6.25 5.92 8.12
CA ARG A 279 -7.11 4.94 7.44
C ARG A 279 -7.94 4.15 8.43
N ILE A 280 -9.11 3.72 7.97
CA ILE A 280 -9.92 2.69 8.59
C ILE A 280 -10.31 1.66 7.52
N THR A 281 -10.27 0.37 7.86
CA THR A 281 -10.69 -0.71 6.97
C THR A 281 -11.49 -1.71 7.79
N LEU A 282 -12.71 -1.98 7.37
CA LEU A 282 -13.62 -2.89 8.02
C LEU A 282 -13.75 -4.16 7.17
N PRO A 283 -13.01 -5.22 7.50
CA PRO A 283 -13.18 -6.52 6.89
C PRO A 283 -14.44 -7.21 7.46
N PHE A 284 -15.15 -7.95 6.62
CA PHE A 284 -16.33 -8.69 7.03
C PHE A 284 -16.61 -9.89 6.13
N GLU A 285 -17.30 -10.86 6.68
CA GLU A 285 -17.85 -11.97 5.93
C GLU A 285 -19.31 -11.69 5.54
N TYR A 286 -19.70 -12.12 4.35
CA TYR A 286 -21.06 -12.01 3.85
C TYR A 286 -21.49 -13.27 3.09
N GLY A 287 -22.76 -13.54 3.04
CA GLY A 287 -23.40 -14.59 2.24
C GLY A 287 -22.57 -15.87 2.04
N ASN A 288 -22.71 -16.87 2.89
CA ASN A 288 -22.06 -18.18 2.79
C ASN A 288 -20.51 -18.15 2.93
N GLY A 289 -19.96 -17.31 3.80
CA GLY A 289 -18.54 -17.27 4.12
C GLY A 289 -17.68 -16.63 3.04
N ARG A 290 -18.22 -15.67 2.27
CA ARG A 290 -17.46 -14.84 1.34
C ARG A 290 -16.87 -13.64 2.06
N HIS A 291 -15.73 -13.19 1.63
CA HIS A 291 -14.96 -12.14 2.27
C HIS A 291 -15.02 -10.82 1.49
N ALA A 292 -15.16 -9.74 2.24
CA ALA A 292 -15.13 -8.39 1.69
C ALA A 292 -14.51 -7.41 2.70
N GLU A 293 -14.11 -6.24 2.22
CA GLU A 293 -13.70 -5.12 3.05
C GLU A 293 -14.16 -3.79 2.46
N VAL A 294 -14.48 -2.86 3.34
CA VAL A 294 -14.72 -1.46 3.01
C VAL A 294 -13.72 -0.60 3.76
N GLY A 295 -13.29 0.49 3.17
CA GLY A 295 -12.32 1.35 3.80
C GLY A 295 -12.45 2.81 3.40
N MET A 296 -11.90 3.65 4.25
CA MET A 296 -11.73 5.07 4.00
C MET A 296 -10.33 5.48 4.48
N GLN A 297 -9.64 6.27 3.69
CA GLN A 297 -8.30 6.77 4.01
C GLN A 297 -8.12 8.19 3.50
N GLY A 298 -7.33 8.98 4.22
CA GLY A 298 -7.01 10.34 3.81
C GLY A 298 -5.65 10.77 4.30
N TYR A 299 -5.08 11.76 3.64
CA TYR A 299 -3.86 12.42 4.11
C TYR A 299 -3.93 13.93 3.85
N VAL A 300 -3.10 14.66 4.58
CA VAL A 300 -2.89 16.10 4.44
C VAL A 300 -1.41 16.43 4.62
N GLY A 301 -0.93 17.43 3.89
CA GLY A 301 0.43 17.97 4.00
C GLY A 301 0.70 19.04 2.95
N GLN A 302 1.98 19.39 2.79
CA GLN A 302 2.45 20.27 1.72
C GLN A 302 3.55 19.57 0.93
N TYR A 303 3.45 19.59 -0.38
CA TYR A 303 4.37 18.91 -1.28
C TYR A 303 5.26 19.90 -2.02
N ALA A 304 6.57 19.75 -1.95
CA ALA A 304 7.54 20.54 -2.70
C ALA A 304 7.72 19.96 -4.11
N VAL A 305 7.19 20.67 -5.12
CA VAL A 305 7.27 20.24 -6.52
C VAL A 305 8.61 20.64 -7.12
N LEU A 306 9.32 19.65 -7.68
CA LEU A 306 10.54 19.90 -8.46
C LEU A 306 10.19 20.35 -9.87
N SER A 307 10.93 21.32 -10.41
CA SER A 307 10.73 21.82 -11.77
C SER A 307 11.85 21.49 -12.75
N ALA A 308 11.50 21.60 -14.01
CA ALA A 308 12.42 21.70 -15.13
C ALA A 308 11.96 22.86 -16.04
N PRO A 309 12.88 23.49 -16.81
CA PRO A 309 12.46 24.44 -17.82
C PRO A 309 11.49 23.79 -18.82
N ILE A 310 10.40 24.49 -19.12
CA ILE A 310 9.38 24.09 -20.07
C ILE A 310 9.06 25.25 -20.99
N SER A 311 8.77 24.99 -22.26
CA SER A 311 8.29 26.01 -23.19
C SER A 311 6.76 26.06 -23.12
N PRO A 312 6.16 27.11 -22.52
CA PRO A 312 4.72 27.21 -22.41
C PRO A 312 4.04 27.27 -23.78
N LEU A 313 2.77 26.87 -23.86
CA LEU A 313 1.99 26.91 -25.08
C LEU A 313 2.01 28.32 -25.69
N GLY A 314 2.40 28.43 -26.97
CA GLY A 314 2.47 29.69 -27.70
C GLY A 314 3.67 30.57 -27.36
N VAL A 315 4.55 30.16 -26.45
CA VAL A 315 5.77 30.90 -26.06
C VAL A 315 6.99 30.10 -26.52
N GLY A 316 7.89 30.76 -27.27
CA GLY A 316 9.08 30.11 -27.81
C GLY A 316 10.22 29.93 -26.79
N ALA A 317 10.25 30.70 -25.69
CA ALA A 317 11.29 30.64 -24.67
C ALA A 317 10.91 29.65 -23.56
N ALA A 318 11.90 28.87 -23.15
CA ALA A 318 11.73 27.99 -21.99
C ALA A 318 11.73 28.81 -20.68
N VAL A 319 10.78 28.55 -19.80
CA VAL A 319 10.67 29.16 -18.47
C VAL A 319 10.55 28.07 -17.40
N ARG A 320 10.86 28.38 -16.16
CA ARG A 320 10.48 27.53 -15.02
C ARG A 320 9.11 27.96 -14.53
N PRO A 321 8.18 27.02 -14.36
CA PRO A 321 6.88 27.34 -13.75
C PRO A 321 7.09 27.89 -12.32
N SER A 322 6.33 28.93 -11.98
CA SER A 322 6.27 29.42 -10.60
C SER A 322 5.61 28.38 -9.67
N GLY A 323 5.67 28.60 -8.35
CA GLY A 323 5.09 27.65 -7.37
C GLY A 323 5.92 26.37 -7.15
N THR A 324 7.11 26.26 -7.74
CA THR A 324 8.01 25.12 -7.61
C THR A 324 9.20 25.43 -6.70
N LEU A 325 9.89 24.41 -6.20
CA LEU A 325 11.03 24.56 -5.30
C LEU A 325 12.13 25.44 -5.92
N GLU A 326 12.51 25.17 -7.17
CA GLU A 326 13.54 25.95 -7.89
C GLU A 326 13.06 27.34 -8.32
N ALA A 327 11.78 27.67 -8.13
CA ALA A 327 11.21 29.00 -8.29
C ALA A 327 10.90 29.66 -6.93
N ASN A 328 11.67 29.32 -5.90
CA ASN A 328 11.64 29.88 -4.53
C ASN A 328 10.35 29.58 -3.74
N ASN A 329 9.64 28.48 -4.02
CA ASN A 329 8.57 27.99 -3.15
C ASN A 329 9.09 26.88 -2.23
N GLU A 330 9.82 27.26 -1.19
CA GLU A 330 10.39 26.33 -0.20
C GLU A 330 9.33 25.71 0.73
N GLN A 331 8.15 26.33 0.86
CA GLN A 331 7.08 25.79 1.70
C GLN A 331 6.31 24.65 1.02
N GLY A 332 6.37 24.57 -0.31
CA GLY A 332 5.57 23.64 -1.10
C GLY A 332 4.11 24.12 -1.28
N LEU A 333 3.29 23.24 -1.78
CA LEU A 333 1.86 23.48 -2.08
C LEU A 333 1.01 22.48 -1.31
N GLN A 334 -0.18 22.91 -0.90
CA GLN A 334 -1.17 22.03 -0.24
C GLN A 334 -1.41 20.77 -1.06
N ASP A 335 -1.42 19.64 -0.36
CA ASP A 335 -1.66 18.32 -0.91
C ASP A 335 -2.49 17.50 0.07
N GLU A 336 -3.74 17.27 -0.28
CA GLU A 336 -4.69 16.58 0.57
C GLU A 336 -5.62 15.70 -0.26
N ARG A 337 -5.90 14.50 0.22
CA ARG A 337 -6.81 13.57 -0.45
C ARG A 337 -7.62 12.75 0.54
N LEU A 338 -8.82 12.41 0.09
CA LEU A 338 -9.69 11.43 0.74
C LEU A 338 -10.05 10.36 -0.29
N ALA A 339 -10.00 9.09 0.10
CA ALA A 339 -10.35 7.98 -0.77
C ALA A 339 -11.25 6.97 -0.04
N TRP A 340 -12.10 6.30 -0.82
CA TRP A 340 -12.95 5.19 -0.39
C TRP A 340 -12.56 3.94 -1.14
N THR A 341 -12.67 2.81 -0.47
CA THR A 341 -12.35 1.48 -1.00
C THR A 341 -13.49 0.53 -0.74
N PHE A 342 -13.79 -0.30 -1.72
CA PHE A 342 -14.63 -1.48 -1.58
C PHE A 342 -13.98 -2.66 -2.29
N VAL A 343 -13.84 -3.78 -1.59
CA VAL A 343 -13.31 -5.03 -2.13
C VAL A 343 -14.20 -6.19 -1.73
N ALA A 344 -14.77 -6.89 -2.71
CA ALA A 344 -15.32 -8.23 -2.55
C ALA A 344 -14.35 -9.21 -3.22
N TYR A 345 -13.81 -10.13 -2.45
CA TYR A 345 -12.78 -11.05 -2.93
C TYR A 345 -13.32 -12.08 -3.94
N PRO A 346 -12.48 -12.61 -4.86
CA PRO A 346 -12.93 -13.52 -5.92
C PRO A 346 -13.23 -14.94 -5.41
N GLU A 347 -14.41 -15.11 -4.82
CA GLU A 347 -14.94 -16.37 -4.26
C GLU A 347 -16.31 -16.77 -4.87
N PRO A 348 -16.40 -17.18 -6.15
CA PRO A 348 -15.40 -17.14 -7.24
C PRO A 348 -15.40 -15.85 -8.06
N ILE A 349 -16.36 -14.95 -7.86
CA ILE A 349 -16.45 -13.63 -8.53
C ILE A 349 -16.15 -12.57 -7.49
N GLY A 350 -15.28 -11.63 -7.84
CA GLY A 350 -14.91 -10.50 -7.01
C GLY A 350 -15.14 -9.16 -7.69
N PHE A 351 -15.18 -8.14 -6.86
CA PHE A 351 -15.28 -6.75 -7.29
C PHE A 351 -14.33 -5.88 -6.45
N GLN A 352 -13.67 -4.93 -7.08
CA GLN A 352 -12.76 -4.02 -6.41
C GLN A 352 -12.96 -2.62 -6.97
N ALA A 353 -13.10 -1.64 -6.10
CA ALA A 353 -13.20 -0.25 -6.49
C ALA A 353 -12.54 0.66 -5.47
N GLU A 354 -11.89 1.71 -5.96
CA GLU A 354 -11.40 2.82 -5.17
C GLU A 354 -11.71 4.13 -5.88
N TRP A 355 -12.02 5.15 -5.09
CA TRP A 355 -12.23 6.50 -5.60
C TRP A 355 -11.57 7.51 -4.67
N THR A 356 -10.83 8.46 -5.23
CA THR A 356 -10.19 9.54 -4.50
C THR A 356 -10.65 10.90 -4.99
N VAL A 357 -10.74 11.83 -4.06
CA VAL A 357 -10.94 13.27 -4.33
C VAL A 357 -9.97 14.06 -3.47
N GLY A 358 -9.63 15.25 -3.90
CA GLY A 358 -8.75 16.12 -3.11
C GLY A 358 -8.27 17.34 -3.88
N ASN A 359 -7.26 17.98 -3.30
CA ASN A 359 -6.56 19.11 -3.89
C ASN A 359 -5.05 18.83 -3.83
N GLY A 360 -4.33 19.25 -4.85
CA GLY A 360 -2.89 19.06 -4.88
C GLY A 360 -2.20 19.85 -5.99
N PRO A 361 -0.87 19.84 -6.01
CA PRO A 361 -0.09 20.55 -7.00
C PRO A 361 -0.37 20.07 -8.43
N ALA A 362 -0.65 20.98 -9.34
CA ALA A 362 -0.77 20.69 -10.76
C ALA A 362 -0.31 21.87 -11.61
N LEU A 363 0.33 21.59 -12.74
CA LEU A 363 0.70 22.58 -13.75
C LEU A 363 -0.56 23.18 -14.37
N ASN A 364 -0.65 24.51 -14.39
CA ASN A 364 -1.79 25.19 -15.00
C ASN A 364 -1.80 25.01 -16.53
N ALA A 365 -2.97 25.28 -17.15
CA ALA A 365 -3.16 25.13 -18.59
C ALA A 365 -2.22 26.00 -19.44
N ALA A 366 -1.77 27.15 -18.92
CA ALA A 366 -0.78 28.02 -19.58
C ALA A 366 0.66 27.51 -19.46
N GLN A 367 0.91 26.46 -18.66
CA GLN A 367 2.22 25.88 -18.37
C GLN A 367 3.23 26.88 -17.74
N THR A 368 2.72 27.85 -17.00
CA THR A 368 3.54 28.94 -16.40
C THR A 368 3.66 28.84 -14.89
N ALA A 369 2.74 28.12 -14.22
CA ALA A 369 2.71 27.98 -12.78
C ALA A 369 2.24 26.59 -12.37
N VAL A 370 2.77 26.08 -11.28
CA VAL A 370 2.22 24.96 -10.52
C VAL A 370 1.38 25.55 -9.39
N GLU A 371 0.12 25.17 -9.36
CA GLU A 371 -0.89 25.70 -8.43
C GLU A 371 -1.64 24.56 -7.77
N VAL A 372 -2.29 24.82 -6.64
CA VAL A 372 -3.19 23.86 -6.02
C VAL A 372 -4.47 23.76 -6.87
N GLN A 373 -4.75 22.58 -7.39
CA GLN A 373 -5.92 22.29 -8.20
C GLN A 373 -6.67 21.08 -7.64
N SER A 374 -7.97 21.00 -7.90
CA SER A 374 -8.78 19.86 -7.54
C SER A 374 -8.39 18.63 -8.36
N LEU A 375 -8.50 17.47 -7.75
CA LEU A 375 -8.28 16.19 -8.41
C LEU A 375 -9.38 15.19 -8.04
N SER A 376 -9.64 14.27 -8.95
CA SER A 376 -10.50 13.13 -8.70
C SER A 376 -10.14 11.96 -9.60
N GLY A 377 -10.42 10.75 -9.15
CA GLY A 377 -10.23 9.57 -9.96
C GLY A 377 -10.26 8.29 -9.16
N GLY A 378 -10.15 7.20 -9.86
CA GLY A 378 -10.19 5.88 -9.26
C GLY A 378 -10.38 4.80 -10.31
N TYR A 379 -10.83 3.65 -9.87
CA TYR A 379 -11.11 2.52 -10.73
C TYR A 379 -12.25 1.67 -10.21
N ALA A 380 -12.82 0.87 -11.11
CA ALA A 380 -13.71 -0.23 -10.81
C ALA A 380 -13.27 -1.46 -11.60
N MET A 381 -13.12 -2.60 -10.93
CA MET A 381 -12.64 -3.84 -11.50
C MET A 381 -13.55 -5.01 -11.10
N VAL A 382 -13.98 -5.78 -12.09
CA VAL A 382 -14.61 -7.09 -11.89
C VAL A 382 -13.58 -8.16 -12.17
N MET A 383 -13.53 -9.19 -11.35
CA MET A 383 -12.61 -10.32 -11.52
C MET A 383 -13.33 -11.63 -11.22
N ALA A 384 -12.81 -12.71 -11.79
CA ALA A 384 -13.28 -14.04 -11.47
C ALA A 384 -12.09 -14.97 -11.22
N ARG A 385 -12.31 -16.01 -10.42
CA ARG A 385 -11.33 -17.03 -10.11
C ARG A 385 -11.86 -18.39 -10.53
N ARG A 386 -11.11 -19.09 -11.36
CA ARG A 386 -11.47 -20.41 -11.85
C ARG A 386 -10.32 -21.39 -11.69
N LYS A 387 -10.52 -22.44 -10.92
CA LYS A 387 -9.57 -23.54 -10.83
C LYS A 387 -9.58 -24.33 -12.14
N LEU A 388 -8.40 -24.61 -12.68
CA LEU A 388 -8.18 -25.45 -13.84
C LEU A 388 -7.51 -26.77 -13.44
N ARG A 389 -7.40 -27.71 -14.39
CA ARG A 389 -6.63 -28.94 -14.17
C ARG A 389 -5.14 -28.65 -13.82
N LYS A 390 -4.60 -27.55 -14.36
CA LYS A 390 -3.25 -27.07 -14.03
C LYS A 390 -3.36 -25.60 -13.64
N GLY A 391 -3.32 -25.34 -12.33
CA GLY A 391 -3.31 -23.99 -11.78
C GLY A 391 -4.67 -23.32 -11.73
N GLU A 392 -4.63 -21.99 -11.70
CA GLU A 392 -5.81 -21.12 -11.59
C GLU A 392 -5.80 -20.03 -12.64
N LEU A 393 -6.99 -19.64 -13.09
CA LEU A 393 -7.20 -18.58 -14.06
C LEU A 393 -7.98 -17.44 -13.42
N LEU A 394 -7.49 -16.21 -13.57
CA LEU A 394 -8.10 -15.00 -13.02
C LEU A 394 -8.31 -13.96 -14.13
N PRO A 395 -9.41 -14.05 -14.89
CA PRO A 395 -9.80 -12.99 -15.81
C PRO A 395 -10.30 -11.77 -15.04
N PHE A 396 -10.05 -10.56 -15.59
CA PHE A 396 -10.56 -9.32 -15.05
C PHE A 396 -10.86 -8.30 -16.15
N ALA A 397 -11.74 -7.36 -15.82
CA ALA A 397 -11.97 -6.15 -16.59
C ALA A 397 -11.94 -4.97 -15.63
N ARG A 398 -11.19 -3.91 -15.96
CA ARG A 398 -11.01 -2.72 -15.13
C ARG A 398 -11.25 -1.47 -15.96
N TRP A 399 -12.03 -0.56 -15.42
CA TRP A 399 -12.13 0.83 -15.86
C TRP A 399 -11.32 1.72 -14.93
N ASN A 400 -10.53 2.64 -15.50
CA ASN A 400 -9.70 3.60 -14.79
C ASN A 400 -10.07 5.02 -15.23
N TYR A 401 -10.05 5.93 -14.26
CA TYR A 401 -10.19 7.35 -14.51
C TYR A 401 -9.28 8.15 -13.59
N PHE A 402 -8.67 9.22 -14.12
CA PHE A 402 -7.95 10.20 -13.33
C PHE A 402 -7.96 11.57 -14.00
N ASN A 403 -8.33 12.58 -13.21
CA ASN A 403 -8.15 13.99 -13.57
C ASN A 403 -7.43 14.68 -12.41
N GLY A 404 -6.16 15.09 -12.60
CA GLY A 404 -5.37 15.67 -11.52
C GLY A 404 -3.88 15.80 -11.84
N GLY A 405 -3.16 16.50 -10.98
CA GLY A 405 -1.73 16.67 -11.08
C GLY A 405 -0.93 15.44 -10.66
N TYR A 406 0.09 15.10 -11.43
CA TYR A 406 1.12 14.14 -11.03
C TYR A 406 2.26 14.84 -10.29
N LYS A 407 2.02 15.20 -9.01
CA LYS A 407 2.93 16.01 -8.18
C LYS A 407 4.37 15.45 -8.09
N SER A 408 4.52 14.14 -8.22
CA SER A 408 5.84 13.48 -8.16
C SER A 408 6.67 13.60 -9.45
N GLU A 409 6.08 14.03 -10.55
CA GLU A 409 6.78 14.37 -11.75
C GLU A 409 7.22 15.85 -11.76
N ARG A 410 8.27 16.17 -12.53
CA ARG A 410 8.72 17.55 -12.66
C ARG A 410 7.60 18.42 -13.24
N ASN A 411 7.41 19.60 -12.66
CA ASN A 411 6.36 20.54 -13.00
C ASN A 411 4.95 20.05 -12.66
N ALA A 412 4.77 18.91 -11.97
CA ALA A 412 3.46 18.37 -11.60
C ALA A 412 2.41 18.42 -12.74
N PRO A 413 2.64 17.77 -13.88
CA PRO A 413 1.75 17.89 -15.04
C PRO A 413 0.32 17.48 -14.67
N MET A 414 -0.63 18.30 -15.10
CA MET A 414 -2.06 17.96 -15.02
C MET A 414 -2.34 16.86 -16.04
N SER A 415 -2.97 15.79 -15.60
CA SER A 415 -3.30 14.63 -16.44
C SER A 415 -4.81 14.39 -16.45
N ASN A 416 -5.32 14.04 -17.62
CA ASN A 416 -6.67 13.50 -17.79
C ASN A 416 -6.55 12.14 -18.47
N ILE A 417 -7.04 11.11 -17.79
CA ILE A 417 -6.84 9.71 -18.19
C ILE A 417 -8.17 8.99 -18.10
N GLU A 418 -8.54 8.31 -19.19
CA GLU A 418 -9.61 7.33 -19.23
C GLU A 418 -9.08 6.04 -19.88
N GLU A 419 -9.28 4.91 -19.20
CA GLU A 419 -8.67 3.68 -19.63
C GLU A 419 -9.52 2.46 -19.30
N TRP A 420 -9.56 1.51 -20.22
CA TRP A 420 -10.13 0.19 -20.04
C TRP A 420 -9.05 -0.89 -20.15
N GLU A 421 -9.02 -1.81 -19.21
CA GLU A 421 -8.13 -2.97 -19.24
C GLU A 421 -8.94 -4.26 -19.22
N LEU A 422 -8.58 -5.15 -20.14
CA LEU A 422 -9.05 -6.53 -20.18
C LEU A 422 -7.85 -7.44 -19.92
N GLY A 423 -7.85 -8.14 -18.81
CA GLY A 423 -6.69 -8.91 -18.39
C GLY A 423 -7.02 -10.36 -18.04
N LEU A 424 -5.99 -11.17 -18.11
CA LEU A 424 -6.02 -12.58 -17.77
C LEU A 424 -4.72 -12.94 -17.06
N GLU A 425 -4.80 -13.39 -15.82
CA GLU A 425 -3.68 -14.00 -15.12
C GLU A 425 -3.88 -15.52 -15.08
N TRP A 426 -2.87 -16.27 -15.48
CA TRP A 426 -2.81 -17.72 -15.33
C TRP A 426 -1.69 -18.10 -14.37
N GLN A 427 -2.08 -18.56 -13.20
CA GLN A 427 -1.18 -19.12 -12.20
C GLN A 427 -0.97 -20.61 -12.50
N PHE A 428 0.12 -20.96 -13.16
CA PHE A 428 0.46 -22.35 -13.48
C PHE A 428 0.81 -23.16 -12.21
N SER A 429 1.46 -22.49 -11.27
CA SER A 429 1.87 -23.02 -9.98
C SER A 429 2.05 -21.87 -8.98
N LYS A 430 2.40 -22.18 -7.72
CA LYS A 430 2.75 -21.17 -6.70
C LYS A 430 3.98 -20.33 -7.09
N SER A 431 4.82 -20.84 -7.99
CA SER A 431 6.09 -20.21 -8.39
C SER A 431 6.06 -19.58 -9.77
N LEU A 432 5.03 -19.81 -10.59
CA LEU A 432 5.00 -19.34 -11.99
C LEU A 432 3.61 -18.87 -12.36
N GLU A 433 3.51 -17.61 -12.80
CA GLU A 433 2.29 -17.00 -13.33
C GLU A 433 2.57 -16.17 -14.59
N LEU A 434 1.60 -16.11 -15.49
CA LEU A 434 1.60 -15.28 -16.68
C LEU A 434 0.38 -14.38 -16.66
N ALA A 435 0.60 -13.07 -16.69
CA ALA A 435 -0.45 -12.08 -16.86
C ALA A 435 -0.38 -11.47 -18.26
N THR A 436 -1.53 -11.33 -18.92
CA THR A 436 -1.67 -10.65 -20.22
C THR A 436 -2.78 -9.62 -20.08
N VAL A 437 -2.50 -8.38 -20.48
CA VAL A 437 -3.43 -7.25 -20.35
C VAL A 437 -3.48 -6.50 -21.67
N TYR A 438 -4.68 -6.37 -22.19
CA TYR A 438 -5.02 -5.48 -23.29
C TYR A 438 -5.64 -4.20 -22.74
N THR A 439 -5.13 -3.06 -23.17
CA THR A 439 -5.50 -1.75 -22.65
C THR A 439 -5.96 -0.84 -23.80
N LEU A 440 -7.12 -0.21 -23.62
CA LEU A 440 -7.60 0.93 -24.40
C LEU A 440 -7.41 2.16 -23.54
N THR A 441 -6.65 3.16 -23.98
CA THR A 441 -6.32 4.32 -23.17
C THR A 441 -6.44 5.63 -23.97
N ASP A 442 -7.00 6.65 -23.32
CA ASP A 442 -6.95 8.04 -23.74
C ASP A 442 -6.32 8.86 -22.63
N ARG A 443 -5.19 9.52 -22.94
CA ARG A 443 -4.37 10.25 -21.99
C ARG A 443 -4.00 11.61 -22.52
N THR A 444 -4.26 12.65 -21.72
CA THR A 444 -3.77 14.00 -21.96
C THR A 444 -2.94 14.46 -20.78
N ASN A 445 -1.80 15.08 -21.06
CA ASN A 445 -0.87 15.57 -20.05
C ASN A 445 -0.42 17.00 -20.44
N THR A 446 -0.47 17.92 -19.49
CA THR A 446 -0.12 19.34 -19.73
C THR A 446 1.37 19.61 -19.96
N THR A 447 2.23 18.59 -19.86
CA THR A 447 3.63 18.72 -20.22
C THR A 447 3.80 18.85 -21.74
N ALA A 448 4.64 19.76 -22.19
CA ALA A 448 5.01 19.83 -23.60
C ALA A 448 5.85 18.62 -24.03
N LEU A 449 5.49 18.01 -25.13
CA LEU A 449 6.08 16.76 -25.63
C LEU A 449 7.53 16.87 -26.07
N SER A 450 7.89 18.00 -26.65
CA SER A 450 9.24 18.25 -27.13
C SER A 450 9.41 19.72 -27.45
N SER A 451 10.66 20.15 -27.56
CA SER A 451 11.05 21.47 -28.05
C SER A 451 10.51 21.79 -29.45
N ALA A 452 10.07 20.79 -30.21
CA ALA A 452 9.56 20.97 -31.57
C ALA A 452 8.06 21.24 -31.63
N ASN A 453 7.29 20.92 -30.58
CA ASN A 453 5.82 21.12 -30.57
C ASN A 453 5.38 21.91 -29.34
N THR A 454 5.62 23.19 -29.33
CA THR A 454 5.27 24.13 -28.24
C THR A 454 3.78 24.55 -28.26
N ARG A 455 2.93 23.96 -29.09
CA ARG A 455 1.55 24.39 -29.31
C ARG A 455 0.49 23.41 -28.88
N SER A 456 0.87 22.23 -28.37
CA SER A 456 -0.08 21.20 -27.94
C SER A 456 0.38 20.52 -26.67
N TYR A 457 -0.59 20.01 -25.92
CA TYR A 457 -0.34 19.09 -24.83
C TYR A 457 0.11 17.73 -25.37
N GLN A 458 0.75 16.94 -24.51
CA GLN A 458 0.97 15.53 -24.78
C GLN A 458 -0.38 14.80 -24.77
N GLN A 459 -0.75 14.21 -25.89
CA GLN A 459 -1.95 13.40 -26.05
C GLN A 459 -1.59 12.06 -26.62
N PHE A 460 -2.20 11.03 -26.11
CA PHE A 460 -2.05 9.67 -26.59
C PHE A 460 -3.38 8.94 -26.47
N GLU A 461 -3.94 8.55 -27.60
CA GLU A 461 -5.06 7.64 -27.69
C GLU A 461 -4.58 6.38 -28.38
N GLY A 462 -4.73 5.20 -27.75
CA GLY A 462 -4.13 4.00 -28.31
C GLY A 462 -4.50 2.71 -27.62
N GLN A 463 -3.92 1.66 -28.15
CA GLN A 463 -4.12 0.26 -27.74
C GLN A 463 -2.78 -0.35 -27.36
N LEU A 464 -2.74 -0.96 -26.17
CA LEU A 464 -1.53 -1.59 -25.64
C LEU A 464 -1.78 -3.08 -25.41
N LEU A 465 -0.79 -3.91 -25.74
CA LEU A 465 -0.72 -5.29 -25.29
C LEU A 465 0.50 -5.45 -24.38
N ARG A 466 0.25 -5.89 -23.15
CA ARG A 466 1.32 -6.10 -22.18
C ARG A 466 1.24 -7.50 -21.60
N CYS A 467 2.37 -8.18 -21.56
CA CYS A 467 2.50 -9.52 -21.00
C CYS A 467 3.55 -9.52 -19.88
N GLN A 468 3.31 -10.24 -18.80
CA GLN A 468 4.26 -10.36 -17.70
C GLN A 468 4.35 -11.80 -17.22
N LEU A 469 5.55 -12.37 -17.28
CA LEU A 469 5.87 -13.64 -16.64
C LEU A 469 6.48 -13.34 -15.26
N GLN A 470 5.91 -13.92 -14.20
CA GLN A 470 6.44 -13.83 -12.85
C GLN A 470 6.93 -15.18 -12.37
N VAL A 471 8.13 -15.20 -11.82
CA VAL A 471 8.72 -16.34 -11.11
C VAL A 471 8.88 -15.95 -9.65
N THR A 472 8.25 -16.71 -8.75
CA THR A 472 8.34 -16.54 -7.28
C THR A 472 9.18 -17.68 -6.70
N TRP A 473 10.13 -17.38 -5.82
CA TRP A 473 11.12 -18.29 -5.25
C TRP A 473 11.42 -17.98 -3.78
#